data_70539ed64d8142d4c9ec308629d442d7
#
_entry.id   70539ed64d8142d4c9ec308629d442d7
#
_cell.length_a   1.000
_cell.length_b   1.000
_cell.length_c   1.000
_cell.angle_alpha   90.00
_cell.angle_beta   90.00
_cell.angle_gamma   90.00
#
_symmetry.space_group_name_H-M   'P 1'
#
loop_
_entity.id
_entity.type
_entity.pdbx_description
1 polymer ?
#
loop_
_entity_poly.entity_id
_entity_poly.type
_entity_poly.pdbx_seq_one_letter_code
_entity_poly.pdbx_strand_id
1 'polypeptide(L)'
;VFPDQTLPLHIFESRYRELIVDCRAAEAVGGLLPFGISFGRDVTVEREVGCTVVVEKVLTEYEDGRLDIITTGRDRYRLVEVFAEKSYLTAAVEFFEDEEEVADALLLERVREEYGRLSLLIEAESGMQLEDPTPGHSFRLALSAGLPPEVRQELLEMRSENLRLQRIEAHFETLIPELEVL
;
A
#
# COMPACT_ATOMS: atom_id res chain seq x y z
N VAL A 1 -2.63 0.85 0.04
CA VAL A 1 -1.46 0.40 0.82
C VAL A 1 -1.02 -0.94 0.27
N PHE A 2 0.29 -1.14 0.11
CA PHE A 2 0.89 -2.41 -0.28
C PHE A 2 1.48 -3.14 0.93
N PRO A 3 1.70 -4.47 0.84
CA PRO A 3 2.54 -5.20 1.80
C PRO A 3 3.90 -4.51 1.98
N ASP A 4 4.42 -4.52 3.21
CA ASP A 4 5.68 -3.89 3.64
C ASP A 4 5.78 -2.36 3.44
N GLN A 5 4.72 -1.72 2.97
CA GLN A 5 4.68 -0.27 2.85
C GLN A 5 4.58 0.38 4.21
N THR A 6 5.52 1.29 4.53
CA THR A 6 5.39 2.20 5.67
C THR A 6 4.41 3.32 5.32
N LEU A 7 3.41 3.56 6.16
CA LEU A 7 2.39 4.58 5.95
C LEU A 7 2.20 5.41 7.23
N PRO A 8 2.54 6.71 7.21
CA PRO A 8 2.18 7.63 8.27
C PRO A 8 0.69 7.98 8.20
N LEU A 9 0.00 7.98 9.34
CA LEU A 9 -1.41 8.32 9.45
C LEU A 9 -1.63 9.36 10.54
N HIS A 10 -2.45 10.36 10.24
CA HIS A 10 -2.98 11.31 11.21
C HIS A 10 -4.41 10.89 11.59
N ILE A 11 -4.58 10.41 12.82
CA ILE A 11 -5.85 9.88 13.34
C ILE A 11 -6.58 11.00 14.09
N PHE A 12 -7.61 11.58 13.45
CA PHE A 12 -8.38 12.68 14.03
C PHE A 12 -9.85 12.35 14.27
N GLU A 13 -10.44 11.45 13.49
CA GLU A 13 -11.83 11.04 13.64
C GLU A 13 -12.01 10.19 14.92
N SER A 14 -13.07 10.42 15.69
CA SER A 14 -13.36 9.70 16.95
C SER A 14 -13.44 8.19 16.77
N ARG A 15 -14.05 7.74 15.67
CA ARG A 15 -14.17 6.31 15.35
C ARG A 15 -12.81 5.64 15.14
N TYR A 16 -11.88 6.31 14.50
CA TYR A 16 -10.54 5.75 14.29
C TYR A 16 -9.65 5.88 15.52
N ARG A 17 -9.88 6.87 16.38
CA ARG A 17 -9.22 6.91 17.70
C ARG A 17 -9.61 5.69 18.55
N GLU A 18 -10.90 5.31 18.54
CA GLU A 18 -11.37 4.11 19.22
C GLU A 18 -10.75 2.83 18.64
N LEU A 19 -10.66 2.73 17.30
CA LEU A 19 -9.93 1.64 16.63
C LEU A 19 -8.48 1.51 17.12
N ILE A 20 -7.75 2.61 17.23
CA ILE A 20 -6.35 2.58 17.72
C ILE A 20 -6.28 2.20 19.20
N VAL A 21 -7.25 2.61 20.03
CA VAL A 21 -7.34 2.16 21.42
C VAL A 21 -7.50 0.63 21.47
N ASP A 22 -8.38 0.05 20.64
CA ASP A 22 -8.58 -1.40 20.59
C ASP A 22 -7.30 -2.12 20.11
N CYS A 23 -6.58 -1.57 19.11
CA CYS A 23 -5.29 -2.13 18.66
C CYS A 23 -4.26 -2.14 19.78
N ARG A 24 -4.11 -1.04 20.53
CA ARG A 24 -3.17 -0.95 21.66
C ARG A 24 -3.56 -1.86 22.84
N ALA A 25 -4.86 -2.03 23.09
CA ALA A 25 -5.33 -2.96 24.11
C ALA A 25 -4.99 -4.41 23.77
N ALA A 26 -5.10 -4.81 22.51
CA ALA A 26 -4.68 -6.13 22.06
C ALA A 26 -3.16 -6.33 22.21
N GLU A 27 -2.35 -5.34 21.85
CA GLU A 27 -0.89 -5.38 21.98
C GLU A 27 -0.47 -5.54 23.46
N ALA A 28 -1.13 -4.83 24.38
CA ALA A 28 -0.84 -4.90 25.81
C ALA A 28 -1.01 -6.32 26.42
N VAL A 29 -1.81 -7.18 25.78
CA VAL A 29 -2.01 -8.58 26.20
C VAL A 29 -1.23 -9.56 25.30
N GLY A 30 -0.27 -9.07 24.52
CA GLY A 30 0.59 -9.89 23.63
C GLY A 30 -0.08 -10.32 22.34
N GLY A 31 -1.22 -9.75 21.99
CA GLY A 31 -1.88 -9.89 20.70
C GLY A 31 -1.42 -8.85 19.70
N LEU A 32 -1.78 -9.05 18.43
CA LEU A 32 -1.65 -8.06 17.37
C LEU A 32 -3.02 -7.89 16.75
N LEU A 33 -3.54 -6.67 16.74
CA LEU A 33 -4.79 -6.37 16.07
C LEU A 33 -4.49 -5.49 14.84
N PRO A 34 -4.35 -6.11 13.66
CA PRO A 34 -4.24 -5.35 12.41
C PRO A 34 -5.60 -4.73 12.07
N PHE A 35 -5.57 -3.62 11.31
CA PHE A 35 -6.77 -3.07 10.71
C PHE A 35 -6.62 -2.94 9.20
N GLY A 36 -7.73 -3.04 8.48
CA GLY A 36 -7.75 -3.00 7.02
C GLY A 36 -7.78 -1.58 6.48
N ILE A 37 -7.08 -1.36 5.37
CA ILE A 37 -7.19 -0.18 4.53
C ILE A 37 -7.65 -0.64 3.16
N SER A 38 -8.84 -0.18 2.75
CA SER A 38 -9.45 -0.42 1.45
C SER A 38 -9.49 0.86 0.62
N PHE A 39 -9.55 0.71 -0.70
CA PHE A 39 -9.65 1.81 -1.64
C PHE A 39 -11.13 2.09 -1.95
N GLY A 40 -11.58 3.31 -1.68
CA GLY A 40 -12.94 3.74 -1.97
C GLY A 40 -13.63 4.41 -0.79
N ARG A 41 -14.69 5.17 -1.09
CA ARG A 41 -15.48 5.90 -0.08
C ARG A 41 -16.69 5.11 0.39
N ASP A 42 -17.23 4.29 -0.50
CA ASP A 42 -18.40 3.43 -0.22
C ASP A 42 -17.93 1.98 -0.23
N VAL A 43 -17.83 1.40 0.97
CA VAL A 43 -17.47 -0.01 1.14
C VAL A 43 -18.61 -0.88 0.62
N THR A 44 -18.60 -1.17 -0.67
CA THR A 44 -19.48 -2.18 -1.25
C THR A 44 -18.74 -3.51 -1.30
N VAL A 45 -19.32 -4.53 -0.69
CA VAL A 45 -18.72 -5.85 -0.43
C VAL A 45 -18.33 -6.61 -1.68
N GLU A 46 -18.78 -6.21 -2.87
CA GLU A 46 -18.49 -6.90 -4.10
C GLU A 46 -17.08 -6.56 -4.62
N ARG A 47 -16.10 -7.34 -4.18
CA ARG A 47 -14.72 -7.40 -4.71
C ARG A 47 -13.70 -6.38 -4.19
N GLU A 48 -13.92 -5.77 -3.05
CA GLU A 48 -12.91 -4.85 -2.55
C GLU A 48 -11.72 -5.61 -1.95
N VAL A 49 -10.57 -5.46 -2.59
CA VAL A 49 -9.28 -5.92 -2.08
C VAL A 49 -8.64 -4.79 -1.29
N GLY A 50 -8.17 -5.13 -0.11
CA GLY A 50 -7.42 -4.22 0.75
C GLY A 50 -6.12 -4.84 1.26
N CYS A 51 -5.41 -4.07 2.06
CA CYS A 51 -4.24 -4.53 2.78
C CYS A 51 -4.40 -4.21 4.26
N THR A 52 -4.09 -5.17 5.12
CA THR A 52 -4.02 -4.92 6.56
C THR A 52 -2.77 -4.13 6.89
N VAL A 53 -2.86 -3.33 7.94
CA VAL A 53 -1.71 -2.62 8.51
C VAL A 53 -1.64 -2.88 10.01
N VAL A 54 -0.43 -2.81 10.55
CA VAL A 54 -0.17 -2.82 11.99
C VAL A 54 0.42 -1.50 12.42
N VAL A 55 0.11 -1.06 13.63
CA VAL A 55 0.73 0.12 14.22
C VAL A 55 2.13 -0.25 14.69
N GLU A 56 3.14 0.34 14.06
CA GLU A 56 4.55 0.14 14.45
C GLU A 56 4.95 1.11 15.56
N LYS A 57 4.43 2.33 15.49
CA LYS A 57 4.83 3.39 16.41
C LYS A 57 3.78 4.50 16.49
N VAL A 58 3.54 5.01 17.69
CA VAL A 58 2.87 6.29 17.92
C VAL A 58 3.95 7.37 17.99
N LEU A 59 3.90 8.34 17.08
CA LEU A 59 4.83 9.47 17.01
C LEU A 59 4.43 10.56 17.97
N THR A 60 3.14 10.93 17.96
CA THR A 60 2.58 12.03 18.74
C THR A 60 1.20 11.65 19.23
N GLU A 61 0.94 11.92 20.49
CA GLU A 61 -0.40 11.86 21.08
C GLU A 61 -0.76 13.27 21.54
N TYR A 62 -1.82 13.83 20.95
CA TYR A 62 -2.26 15.20 21.23
C TYR A 62 -3.23 15.23 22.42
N GLU A 63 -3.30 16.37 23.12
CA GLU A 63 -4.20 16.56 24.29
C GLU A 63 -5.68 16.34 23.94
N ASP A 64 -6.07 16.58 22.70
CA ASP A 64 -7.44 16.37 22.19
C ASP A 64 -7.70 14.92 21.73
N GLY A 65 -6.73 14.02 21.90
CA GLY A 65 -6.81 12.60 21.59
C GLY A 65 -6.53 12.27 20.12
N ARG A 66 -6.10 13.21 19.28
CA ARG A 66 -5.56 12.91 17.95
C ARG A 66 -4.22 12.21 18.08
N LEU A 67 -3.86 11.43 17.07
CA LEU A 67 -2.61 10.66 17.05
C LEU A 67 -1.92 10.78 15.69
N ASP A 68 -0.61 10.90 15.71
CA ASP A 68 0.24 10.62 14.56
C ASP A 68 0.89 9.26 14.76
N ILE A 69 0.66 8.35 13.83
CA ILE A 69 1.16 6.98 13.92
C ILE A 69 1.92 6.58 12.66
N ILE A 70 2.83 5.64 12.80
CA ILE A 70 3.43 4.92 11.70
C ILE A 70 2.83 3.53 11.65
N THR A 71 2.39 3.13 10.48
CA THR A 71 1.87 1.79 10.22
C THR A 71 2.68 1.11 9.15
N THR A 72 2.64 -0.23 9.12
CA THR A 72 3.26 -1.06 8.09
C THR A 72 2.22 -2.00 7.50
N GLY A 73 2.14 -2.04 6.17
CA GLY A 73 1.31 -2.97 5.41
C GLY A 73 1.71 -4.43 5.69
N ARG A 74 0.71 -5.30 5.77
CA ARG A 74 0.89 -6.73 6.01
C ARG A 74 0.21 -7.55 4.94
N ASP A 75 -0.88 -8.18 5.28
CA ASP A 75 -1.54 -9.18 4.46
C ASP A 75 -2.60 -8.55 3.54
N ARG A 76 -2.68 -9.01 2.32
CA ARG A 76 -3.75 -8.65 1.40
C ARG A 76 -5.00 -9.47 1.74
N TYR A 77 -6.14 -8.83 1.63
CA TYR A 77 -7.42 -9.46 1.90
C TYR A 77 -8.47 -9.09 0.85
N ARG A 78 -9.47 -9.95 0.75
CA ARG A 78 -10.72 -9.68 0.05
C ARG A 78 -11.84 -9.56 1.06
N LEU A 79 -12.67 -8.52 0.94
CA LEU A 79 -13.84 -8.34 1.79
C LEU A 79 -14.87 -9.44 1.48
N VAL A 80 -15.41 -10.05 2.54
CA VAL A 80 -16.48 -11.03 2.48
C VAL A 80 -17.78 -10.41 3.02
N GLU A 81 -17.73 -9.77 4.16
CA GLU A 81 -18.88 -9.15 4.81
C GLU A 81 -18.43 -7.99 5.69
N VAL A 82 -19.24 -6.93 5.78
CA VAL A 82 -18.94 -5.73 6.57
C VAL A 82 -19.99 -5.57 7.68
N PHE A 83 -19.54 -5.24 8.88
CA PHE A 83 -20.35 -5.06 10.07
C PHE A 83 -20.19 -3.64 10.61
N ALA A 84 -21.29 -3.06 11.12
CA ALA A 84 -21.35 -1.70 11.67
C ALA A 84 -21.77 -1.70 13.15
N GLU A 85 -21.28 -2.67 13.92
CA GLU A 85 -21.63 -2.82 15.35
C GLU A 85 -20.82 -1.89 16.25
N LYS A 86 -19.64 -1.47 15.81
CA LYS A 86 -18.77 -0.52 16.48
C LYS A 86 -18.87 0.88 15.86
N SER A 87 -18.23 1.85 16.46
CA SER A 87 -18.11 3.20 15.89
C SER A 87 -17.34 3.21 14.55
N TYR A 88 -16.48 2.23 14.34
CA TYR A 88 -15.77 1.94 13.09
C TYR A 88 -16.27 0.62 12.48
N LEU A 89 -16.09 0.46 11.18
CA LEU A 89 -16.50 -0.75 10.50
C LEU A 89 -15.56 -1.91 10.85
N THR A 90 -16.13 -3.10 11.01
CA THR A 90 -15.41 -4.36 11.09
C THR A 90 -15.80 -5.24 9.91
N ALA A 91 -14.99 -6.23 9.55
CA ALA A 91 -15.28 -7.07 8.40
C ALA A 91 -14.82 -8.51 8.60
N ALA A 92 -15.54 -9.43 7.99
CA ALA A 92 -15.02 -10.75 7.66
C ALA A 92 -14.21 -10.64 6.36
N VAL A 93 -13.01 -11.20 6.35
CA VAL A 93 -12.09 -11.11 5.22
C VAL A 93 -11.52 -12.49 4.87
N GLU A 94 -11.15 -12.66 3.60
CA GLU A 94 -10.38 -13.79 3.12
C GLU A 94 -8.98 -13.30 2.75
N PHE A 95 -7.97 -13.81 3.45
CA PHE A 95 -6.57 -13.52 3.13
C PHE A 95 -6.13 -14.32 1.91
N PHE A 96 -5.26 -13.73 1.11
CA PHE A 96 -4.68 -14.39 -0.05
C PHE A 96 -3.23 -13.97 -0.27
N GLU A 97 -2.45 -14.87 -0.83
CA GLU A 97 -1.05 -14.69 -1.16
C GLU A 97 -0.85 -14.69 -2.67
N ASP A 98 0.38 -14.39 -3.10
CA ASP A 98 0.79 -14.54 -4.48
C ASP A 98 0.76 -16.02 -4.90
N GLU A 99 0.67 -16.24 -6.20
CA GLU A 99 0.89 -17.54 -6.80
C GLU A 99 2.36 -17.92 -6.69
N GLU A 100 2.63 -19.22 -6.52
CA GLU A 100 3.99 -19.73 -6.55
C GLU A 100 4.52 -19.64 -7.99
N GLU A 101 5.27 -18.58 -8.28
CA GLU A 101 5.93 -18.41 -9.58
C GLU A 101 7.36 -17.90 -9.42
N VAL A 102 8.19 -18.13 -10.41
CA VAL A 102 9.52 -17.54 -10.49
C VAL A 102 9.42 -16.21 -11.22
N ALA A 103 9.90 -15.14 -10.59
CA ALA A 103 9.96 -13.84 -11.24
C ALA A 103 10.84 -13.91 -12.50
N ASP A 104 10.34 -13.38 -13.62
CA ASP A 104 11.10 -13.25 -14.87
C ASP A 104 12.23 -12.23 -14.65
N ALA A 105 13.46 -12.74 -14.60
CA ALA A 105 14.63 -11.93 -14.33
C ALA A 105 14.88 -10.87 -15.42
N LEU A 106 14.55 -11.16 -16.67
CA LEU A 106 14.73 -10.21 -17.78
C LEU A 106 13.68 -9.11 -17.72
N LEU A 107 12.44 -9.45 -17.38
CA LEU A 107 11.37 -8.47 -17.17
C LEU A 107 11.71 -7.55 -15.98
N LEU A 108 12.15 -8.14 -14.88
CA LEU A 108 12.54 -7.36 -13.69
C LEU A 108 13.71 -6.40 -14.00
N GLU A 109 14.70 -6.84 -14.77
CA GLU A 109 15.82 -5.98 -15.18
C GLU A 109 15.34 -4.81 -16.04
N ARG A 110 14.51 -5.06 -17.07
CA ARG A 110 13.93 -3.99 -17.89
C ARG A 110 13.14 -2.98 -17.05
N VAL A 111 12.27 -3.46 -16.18
CA VAL A 111 11.48 -2.56 -15.31
C VAL A 111 12.36 -1.71 -14.40
N ARG A 112 13.47 -2.25 -13.91
CA ARG A 112 14.48 -1.50 -13.14
C ARG A 112 15.22 -0.46 -13.97
N GLU A 113 15.58 -0.78 -15.19
CA GLU A 113 16.22 0.18 -16.10
C GLU A 113 15.29 1.36 -16.38
N GLU A 114 14.02 1.09 -16.69
CA GLU A 114 13.00 2.15 -16.89
C GLU A 114 12.75 2.97 -15.61
N TYR A 115 12.72 2.32 -14.46
CA TYR A 115 12.65 3.03 -13.18
C TYR A 115 13.86 3.96 -12.97
N GLY A 116 15.06 3.51 -13.32
CA GLY A 116 16.27 4.33 -13.28
C GLY A 116 16.18 5.56 -14.20
N ARG A 117 15.64 5.40 -15.41
CA ARG A 117 15.35 6.53 -16.32
C ARG A 117 14.35 7.51 -15.72
N LEU A 118 13.23 7.00 -15.18
CA LEU A 118 12.23 7.82 -14.52
C LEU A 118 12.82 8.62 -13.35
N SER A 119 13.64 7.96 -12.52
CA SER A 119 14.31 8.60 -11.39
C SER A 119 15.20 9.77 -11.82
N LEU A 120 15.98 9.61 -12.88
CA LEU A 120 16.83 10.67 -13.42
C LEU A 120 16.02 11.85 -13.97
N LEU A 121 14.89 11.59 -14.64
CA LEU A 121 14.02 12.65 -15.17
C LEU A 121 13.37 13.44 -14.04
N ILE A 122 12.86 12.75 -13.01
CA ILE A 122 12.25 13.41 -11.84
C ILE A 122 13.30 14.23 -11.06
N GLU A 123 14.51 13.69 -10.88
CA GLU A 123 15.59 14.43 -10.23
C GLU A 123 15.99 15.69 -11.02
N ALA A 124 16.08 15.59 -12.33
CA ALA A 124 16.41 16.72 -13.20
C ALA A 124 15.35 17.82 -13.17
N GLU A 125 14.07 17.45 -13.10
CA GLU A 125 12.95 18.41 -13.12
C GLU A 125 12.68 19.02 -11.74
N SER A 126 12.64 18.19 -10.70
CA SER A 126 12.19 18.59 -9.35
C SER A 126 13.29 18.67 -8.29
N GLY A 127 14.48 18.14 -8.58
CA GLY A 127 15.55 17.94 -7.60
C GLY A 127 15.26 16.85 -6.56
N MET A 128 14.18 16.08 -6.72
CA MET A 128 13.79 15.03 -5.81
C MET A 128 14.40 13.70 -6.24
N GLN A 129 15.12 13.05 -5.35
CA GLN A 129 15.64 11.70 -5.58
C GLN A 129 14.60 10.67 -5.17
N LEU A 130 14.31 9.73 -6.08
CA LEU A 130 13.53 8.54 -5.74
C LEU A 130 14.41 7.54 -4.98
N GLU A 131 13.81 6.86 -4.02
CA GLU A 131 14.50 5.78 -3.31
C GLU A 131 14.82 4.64 -4.25
N ASP A 132 16.04 4.08 -4.13
CA ASP A 132 16.42 2.87 -4.88
C ASP A 132 15.52 1.71 -4.43
N PRO A 133 14.70 1.15 -5.33
CA PRO A 133 13.87 0.01 -4.98
C PRO A 133 14.78 -1.18 -4.72
N THR A 134 14.92 -1.54 -3.44
CA THR A 134 15.70 -2.71 -3.03
C THR A 134 15.28 -3.93 -3.84
N PRO A 135 16.21 -4.83 -4.24
CA PRO A 135 15.90 -5.93 -5.13
C PRO A 135 14.70 -6.74 -4.64
N GLY A 136 13.74 -6.95 -5.51
CA GLY A 136 12.92 -8.11 -5.40
C GLY A 136 11.42 -8.00 -5.55
N HIS A 137 10.75 -6.87 -5.41
CA HIS A 137 9.28 -6.93 -5.44
C HIS A 137 8.65 -5.75 -6.18
N SER A 138 7.72 -6.07 -7.07
CA SER A 138 6.90 -5.12 -7.84
C SER A 138 6.23 -4.07 -6.95
N PHE A 139 5.79 -4.42 -5.74
CA PHE A 139 5.17 -3.46 -4.83
C PHE A 139 6.12 -2.33 -4.42
N ARG A 140 7.41 -2.60 -4.23
CA ARG A 140 8.39 -1.55 -3.92
C ARG A 140 8.64 -0.62 -5.11
N LEU A 141 8.78 -1.17 -6.30
CA LEU A 141 8.85 -0.38 -7.53
C LEU A 141 7.62 0.52 -7.67
N ALA A 142 6.43 -0.03 -7.40
CA ALA A 142 5.16 0.67 -7.51
C ALA A 142 5.01 1.84 -6.52
N LEU A 143 5.69 1.80 -5.37
CA LEU A 143 5.61 2.87 -4.37
C LEU A 143 6.13 4.21 -4.88
N SER A 144 7.23 4.18 -5.62
CA SER A 144 7.94 5.38 -6.10
C SER A 144 7.72 5.65 -7.59
N ALA A 145 6.92 4.82 -8.27
CA ALA A 145 6.70 4.89 -9.72
C ALA A 145 5.68 5.95 -10.17
N GLY A 146 5.14 6.77 -9.25
CA GLY A 146 4.13 7.77 -9.59
C GLY A 146 2.80 7.20 -10.09
N LEU A 147 2.49 5.94 -9.74
CA LEU A 147 1.28 5.25 -10.19
C LEU A 147 0.00 5.90 -9.68
N PRO A 148 -1.02 6.11 -10.54
CA PRO A 148 -2.35 6.51 -10.12
C PRO A 148 -2.96 5.52 -9.11
N PRO A 149 -3.83 6.00 -8.20
CA PRO A 149 -4.45 5.14 -7.19
C PRO A 149 -5.16 3.90 -7.75
N GLU A 150 -5.81 4.05 -8.91
CA GLU A 150 -6.52 2.97 -9.61
C GLU A 150 -5.55 1.87 -10.07
N VAL A 151 -4.40 2.25 -10.61
CA VAL A 151 -3.36 1.30 -11.03
C VAL A 151 -2.74 0.62 -9.81
N ARG A 152 -2.53 1.35 -8.72
CA ARG A 152 -2.08 0.76 -7.46
C ARG A 152 -3.07 -0.26 -6.92
N GLN A 153 -4.37 -0.02 -7.07
CA GLN A 153 -5.41 -0.98 -6.70
C GLN A 153 -5.37 -2.22 -7.60
N GLU A 154 -5.22 -2.05 -8.93
CA GLU A 154 -5.04 -3.19 -9.86
C GLU A 154 -3.86 -4.08 -9.44
N LEU A 155 -2.71 -3.47 -9.09
CA LEU A 155 -1.54 -4.22 -8.65
C LEU A 155 -1.80 -4.98 -7.33
N LEU A 156 -2.54 -4.39 -6.40
CA LEU A 156 -2.88 -5.03 -5.12
C LEU A 156 -3.74 -6.28 -5.32
N GLU A 157 -4.60 -6.28 -6.35
CA GLU A 157 -5.49 -7.38 -6.70
C GLU A 157 -4.78 -8.54 -7.42
N MET A 158 -3.68 -8.25 -8.13
CA MET A 158 -2.92 -9.24 -8.88
C MET A 158 -2.17 -10.19 -7.95
N ARG A 159 -2.20 -11.50 -8.27
CA ARG A 159 -1.49 -12.54 -7.53
C ARG A 159 -0.19 -12.98 -8.20
N SER A 160 0.08 -12.51 -9.42
CA SER A 160 1.29 -12.80 -10.18
C SER A 160 2.27 -11.62 -10.10
N GLU A 161 3.49 -11.88 -9.65
CA GLU A 161 4.59 -10.92 -9.64
C GLU A 161 4.93 -10.47 -11.07
N ASN A 162 4.92 -11.40 -12.02
CA ASN A 162 5.23 -11.09 -13.42
C ASN A 162 4.17 -10.20 -14.06
N LEU A 163 2.87 -10.42 -13.76
CA LEU A 163 1.81 -9.53 -14.24
C LEU A 163 1.90 -8.13 -13.63
N ARG A 164 2.27 -8.02 -12.36
CA ARG A 164 2.51 -6.70 -11.74
C ARG A 164 3.67 -5.97 -12.39
N LEU A 165 4.79 -6.66 -12.65
CA LEU A 165 5.94 -6.09 -13.35
C LEU A 165 5.57 -5.61 -14.76
N GLN A 166 4.83 -6.42 -15.55
CA GLN A 166 4.34 -6.02 -16.87
C GLN A 166 3.43 -4.78 -16.79
N ARG A 167 2.58 -4.70 -15.77
CA ARG A 167 1.69 -3.55 -15.59
C ARG A 167 2.46 -2.27 -15.24
N ILE A 168 3.55 -2.39 -14.47
CA ILE A 168 4.45 -1.27 -14.14
C ILE A 168 5.24 -0.86 -15.40
N GLU A 169 5.78 -1.82 -16.16
CA GLU A 169 6.49 -1.57 -17.43
C GLU A 169 5.61 -0.77 -18.40
N ALA A 170 4.37 -1.20 -18.60
CA ALA A 170 3.41 -0.50 -19.45
C ALA A 170 3.09 0.93 -18.96
N HIS A 171 3.14 1.18 -17.65
CA HIS A 171 2.99 2.53 -17.12
C HIS A 171 4.21 3.40 -17.45
N PHE A 172 5.42 2.87 -17.32
CA PHE A 172 6.64 3.59 -17.65
C PHE A 172 6.75 3.91 -19.14
N GLU A 173 6.35 2.99 -20.02
CA GLU A 173 6.28 3.22 -21.46
C GLU A 173 5.39 4.41 -21.84
N THR A 174 4.41 4.74 -21.01
CA THR A 174 3.53 5.90 -21.21
C THR A 174 4.09 7.15 -20.55
N LEU A 175 4.54 7.04 -19.31
CA LEU A 175 4.93 8.19 -18.48
C LEU A 175 6.27 8.80 -18.91
N ILE A 176 7.28 7.97 -19.23
CA ILE A 176 8.63 8.45 -19.53
C ILE A 176 8.66 9.35 -20.77
N PRO A 177 8.03 9.00 -21.90
CA PRO A 177 7.97 9.89 -23.06
C PRO A 177 7.26 11.22 -22.78
N GLU A 178 6.26 11.25 -21.89
CA GLU A 178 5.59 12.48 -21.51
C GLU A 178 6.52 13.42 -20.74
N LEU A 179 7.36 12.88 -19.86
CA LEU A 179 8.34 13.64 -19.08
C LEU A 179 9.54 14.10 -19.91
N GLU A 180 9.94 13.35 -20.94
CA GLU A 180 11.05 13.72 -21.83
C GLU A 180 10.73 14.93 -22.75
N VAL A 181 9.46 15.29 -22.87
CA VAL A 181 9.00 16.42 -23.72
C VAL A 181 8.87 17.72 -22.93
N LEU A 182 8.94 17.66 -21.60
CA LEU A 182 8.83 18.83 -20.73
C LEU A 182 10.19 19.51 -20.55
#